data_713cd5b52a298e4a1d95acd6bf671857
#
_entry.id   713cd5b52a298e4a1d95acd6bf671857
#
_cell.length_a   1.000
_cell.length_b   1.000
_cell.length_c   1.000
_cell.angle_alpha   90.00
_cell.angle_beta   90.00
_cell.angle_gamma   90.00
#
_symmetry.space_group_name_H-M   'P 1'
#
loop_
_entity.id
_entity.type
_entity.pdbx_description
1 polymer ?
#
loop_
_entity_poly.entity_id
_entity_poly.type
_entity_poly.pdbx_seq_one_letter_code
_entity_poly.pdbx_strand_id
1 'polypeptide(L)'
;MNKYRTHNCAELTINNIGKQTILSGWIHKKRDHGHLLFIDLRDHYGMTQCVIDNKNEHFSALEKIKLESVIRIEGEVVARTKETINKELATGSIEVLIKNFNVLSSTKELPLPVFSDQEYSEEIRLKYRYLDLRRKKLHQNIILRSNVISFIRKKMETLGFLEYQTPILTSSSPEGARDFLVPSRLNPGKFYALPQAPQQFKQLIMVSGFDRYFQIAPCFRDEDARADRSPGEFYQLDIEMSFVEQEDVFQVVEPLLHEVFTKFSKGSSISKTPFKRFKYKDAMLKFGTDKPDLRNPIEINDVTEIFVREDVKLEIFKKLIQKKSVVRCVVAKNVSSKPRSFFDNLDKGAKIEGASGLGYIILESNNGKLEGKGPIAKFFSEDAINTLCRKINAISGDAIFFVCDIKKNAEKFSAWARTEIAKNLELIKDNVFEFCWVTDYPMFEYNEIDKKIDFSHNPFSMPQTPIDLIDKTDPLELLAYQYDIVCNGIELSSGAIRNHVPELMYKLFKIAGYSKEEVDSKFSGMINALSYGAPPHGGIAPGIDRIIMLLAGEKNIREVTMFPLNQNAQDLMMNAPSDVSEKQLKELNIKLVKKD
;
A
#
# COMPACT_ATOMS: atom_id res chain seq x y z
N MET A 1 -22.20 32.10 -17.21
CA MET A 1 -21.03 32.70 -16.54
C MET A 1 -21.41 32.98 -15.09
N ASN A 2 -20.58 32.66 -14.14
CA ASN A 2 -20.86 33.00 -12.75
C ASN A 2 -20.23 34.36 -12.42
N LYS A 3 -20.75 35.04 -11.39
CA LYS A 3 -20.28 36.39 -10.99
C LYS A 3 -18.84 36.45 -10.50
N TYR A 4 -18.21 35.31 -10.18
CA TYR A 4 -16.88 35.26 -9.62
C TYR A 4 -15.79 35.05 -10.68
N ARG A 5 -16.07 34.38 -11.78
CA ARG A 5 -15.10 34.13 -12.83
C ARG A 5 -15.70 33.85 -14.21
N THR A 6 -15.04 34.34 -15.25
CA THR A 6 -15.34 34.00 -16.65
C THR A 6 -14.48 32.85 -17.15
N HIS A 7 -13.25 32.71 -16.61
CA HIS A 7 -12.26 31.68 -16.93
C HIS A 7 -11.61 31.17 -15.64
N ASN A 8 -11.06 29.96 -15.65
CA ASN A 8 -10.16 29.50 -14.61
C ASN A 8 -8.70 29.91 -14.88
N CYS A 9 -7.82 29.74 -13.88
CA CYS A 9 -6.44 30.18 -13.99
C CYS A 9 -5.53 29.32 -14.89
N ALA A 10 -6.08 28.41 -15.70
CA ALA A 10 -5.36 27.62 -16.69
C ALA A 10 -5.94 27.73 -18.10
N GLU A 11 -7.06 28.42 -18.27
CA GLU A 11 -7.80 28.45 -19.57
C GLU A 11 -7.34 29.51 -20.54
N LEU A 12 -6.76 30.61 -20.04
CA LEU A 12 -6.39 31.75 -20.88
C LEU A 12 -5.19 31.40 -21.78
N THR A 13 -5.33 31.75 -23.06
CA THR A 13 -4.32 31.54 -24.09
C THR A 13 -4.11 32.82 -24.91
N ILE A 14 -3.18 32.80 -25.86
CA ILE A 14 -2.97 33.90 -26.83
C ILE A 14 -4.24 34.28 -27.62
N ASN A 15 -5.21 33.35 -27.77
CA ASN A 15 -6.48 33.63 -28.45
C ASN A 15 -7.45 34.48 -27.61
N ASN A 16 -7.08 34.76 -26.36
CA ASN A 16 -7.86 35.60 -25.45
C ASN A 16 -7.33 37.04 -25.36
N ILE A 17 -6.22 37.36 -26.04
CA ILE A 17 -5.62 38.72 -26.02
C ILE A 17 -6.66 39.76 -26.40
N GLY A 18 -6.71 40.87 -25.67
CA GLY A 18 -7.65 41.98 -25.81
C GLY A 18 -9.03 41.73 -25.16
N LYS A 19 -9.32 40.51 -24.67
CA LYS A 19 -10.60 40.22 -24.02
C LYS A 19 -10.57 40.62 -22.55
N GLN A 20 -11.72 41.13 -22.06
CA GLN A 20 -11.94 41.33 -20.65
C GLN A 20 -12.19 39.98 -19.99
N THR A 21 -11.55 39.74 -18.83
CA THR A 21 -11.67 38.51 -18.07
C THR A 21 -11.89 38.79 -16.58
N ILE A 22 -12.54 37.85 -15.92
CA ILE A 22 -12.69 37.81 -14.48
C ILE A 22 -12.07 36.51 -13.99
N LEU A 23 -11.07 36.62 -13.11
CA LEU A 23 -10.43 35.48 -12.43
C LEU A 23 -10.68 35.58 -10.93
N SER A 24 -10.81 34.44 -10.27
CA SER A 24 -10.86 34.35 -8.80
C SER A 24 -9.96 33.23 -8.32
N GLY A 25 -9.18 33.52 -7.29
CA GLY A 25 -8.24 32.54 -6.74
C GLY A 25 -7.48 33.08 -5.53
N TRP A 26 -6.50 32.34 -5.10
CA TRP A 26 -5.59 32.67 -4.04
C TRP A 26 -4.36 33.41 -4.57
N ILE A 27 -3.91 34.45 -3.88
CA ILE A 27 -2.63 35.12 -4.18
C ILE A 27 -1.50 34.16 -3.79
N HIS A 28 -0.93 33.47 -4.75
CA HIS A 28 0.14 32.52 -4.51
C HIS A 28 1.51 33.18 -4.29
N LYS A 29 1.82 34.18 -5.12
CA LYS A 29 3.09 34.93 -5.06
C LYS A 29 2.87 36.35 -5.48
N LYS A 30 3.65 37.28 -4.88
CA LYS A 30 3.73 38.68 -5.30
C LYS A 30 5.17 39.04 -5.57
N ARG A 31 5.40 39.86 -6.57
CA ARG A 31 6.71 40.45 -6.90
C ARG A 31 6.49 41.93 -7.22
N ASP A 32 7.08 42.80 -6.40
CA ASP A 32 7.07 44.22 -6.60
C ASP A 32 8.33 44.66 -7.35
N HIS A 33 8.16 45.37 -8.47
CA HIS A 33 9.20 45.94 -9.29
C HIS A 33 9.10 47.49 -9.33
N GLY A 34 8.55 48.10 -8.29
CA GLY A 34 8.40 49.54 -8.12
C GLY A 34 7.28 50.16 -8.95
N HIS A 35 7.29 49.99 -10.26
CA HIS A 35 6.23 50.49 -11.14
C HIS A 35 5.15 49.45 -11.45
N LEU A 36 5.46 48.18 -11.27
CA LEU A 36 4.58 47.04 -11.58
C LEU A 36 4.56 46.08 -10.40
N LEU A 37 3.37 45.67 -10.01
CA LEU A 37 3.17 44.57 -9.06
C LEU A 37 2.65 43.36 -9.83
N PHE A 38 3.41 42.28 -9.81
CA PHE A 38 3.03 40.97 -10.37
C PHE A 38 2.42 40.10 -9.30
N ILE A 39 1.31 39.47 -9.63
CA ILE A 39 0.57 38.54 -8.78
C ILE A 39 0.38 37.24 -9.53
N ASP A 40 0.87 36.14 -8.96
CA ASP A 40 0.54 34.81 -9.44
C ASP A 40 -0.77 34.40 -8.73
N LEU A 41 -1.89 34.43 -9.47
CA LEU A 41 -3.20 34.04 -8.97
C LEU A 41 -3.40 32.55 -9.27
N ARG A 42 -3.72 31.78 -8.24
CA ARG A 42 -3.88 30.32 -8.33
C ARG A 42 -5.32 29.92 -8.00
N ASP A 43 -5.87 28.98 -8.77
CA ASP A 43 -7.08 28.22 -8.44
C ASP A 43 -6.83 26.71 -8.47
N HIS A 44 -7.89 25.89 -8.51
CA HIS A 44 -7.79 24.44 -8.61
C HIS A 44 -7.11 23.99 -9.91
N TYR A 45 -7.31 24.71 -11.00
CA TYR A 45 -6.92 24.28 -12.34
C TYR A 45 -5.48 24.69 -12.70
N GLY A 46 -5.00 25.80 -12.12
CA GLY A 46 -3.67 26.29 -12.43
C GLY A 46 -3.36 27.67 -11.88
N MET A 47 -2.49 28.37 -12.58
CA MET A 47 -1.97 29.66 -12.15
C MET A 47 -1.86 30.61 -13.34
N THR A 48 -2.32 31.86 -13.17
CA THR A 48 -2.18 32.95 -14.14
C THR A 48 -1.48 34.12 -13.49
N GLN A 49 -0.47 34.69 -14.18
CA GLN A 49 0.14 35.94 -13.76
C GLN A 49 -0.81 37.09 -14.07
N CYS A 50 -1.02 37.93 -13.10
CA CYS A 50 -1.74 39.20 -13.20
C CYS A 50 -0.79 40.33 -12.86
N VAL A 51 -0.93 41.48 -13.53
CA VAL A 51 -0.06 42.62 -13.35
C VAL A 51 -0.87 43.91 -13.15
N ILE A 52 -0.43 44.77 -12.26
CA ILE A 52 -0.99 46.11 -12.04
C ILE A 52 0.09 47.14 -12.07
N ASP A 53 -0.16 48.27 -12.76
CA ASP A 53 0.71 49.42 -12.82
C ASP A 53 0.45 50.34 -11.62
N ASN A 54 1.50 51.02 -11.12
CA ASN A 54 1.43 51.95 -9.97
C ASN A 54 0.57 53.20 -10.22
N LYS A 55 0.18 53.45 -11.49
CA LYS A 55 -0.78 54.50 -11.84
C LYS A 55 -2.22 54.11 -11.57
N ASN A 56 -2.48 52.85 -11.37
CA ASN A 56 -3.81 52.34 -11.03
C ASN A 56 -4.13 52.64 -9.56
N GLU A 57 -5.27 53.24 -9.26
CA GLU A 57 -5.71 53.60 -7.92
C GLU A 57 -5.74 52.44 -6.91
N HIS A 58 -5.86 51.22 -7.43
CA HIS A 58 -5.92 49.99 -6.64
C HIS A 58 -4.54 49.42 -6.27
N PHE A 59 -3.44 49.95 -6.81
CA PHE A 59 -2.09 49.40 -6.62
C PHE A 59 -1.72 49.27 -5.13
N SER A 60 -1.77 50.36 -4.39
CA SER A 60 -1.39 50.38 -2.96
C SER A 60 -2.29 49.52 -2.06
N ALA A 61 -3.55 49.33 -2.45
CA ALA A 61 -4.46 48.45 -1.72
C ALA A 61 -4.10 46.96 -1.98
N LEU A 62 -3.81 46.61 -3.22
CA LEU A 62 -3.47 45.24 -3.63
C LEU A 62 -2.09 44.81 -3.11
N GLU A 63 -1.15 45.73 -3.03
CA GLU A 63 0.18 45.51 -2.44
C GLU A 63 0.11 45.06 -0.98
N LYS A 64 -0.82 45.59 -0.19
CA LYS A 64 -0.98 45.26 1.25
C LYS A 64 -1.67 43.94 1.53
N ILE A 65 -2.31 43.34 0.55
CA ILE A 65 -3.05 42.06 0.75
C ILE A 65 -2.06 40.92 0.99
N LYS A 66 -2.29 40.14 2.01
CA LYS A 66 -1.44 39.00 2.37
C LYS A 66 -1.55 37.84 1.33
N LEU A 67 -0.44 37.13 1.18
CA LEU A 67 -0.44 35.88 0.39
C LEU A 67 -1.51 34.90 0.90
N GLU A 68 -2.04 34.07 0.01
CA GLU A 68 -3.14 33.13 0.24
C GLU A 68 -4.48 33.79 0.63
N SER A 69 -4.61 35.15 0.52
CA SER A 69 -5.92 35.78 0.47
C SER A 69 -6.62 35.44 -0.84
N VAL A 70 -7.94 35.29 -0.79
CA VAL A 70 -8.77 35.05 -1.97
C VAL A 70 -9.23 36.36 -2.57
N ILE A 71 -8.91 36.60 -3.82
CA ILE A 71 -9.30 37.81 -4.55
C ILE A 71 -10.01 37.46 -5.84
N ARG A 72 -10.84 38.39 -6.30
CA ARG A 72 -11.44 38.44 -7.61
C ARG A 72 -10.81 39.59 -8.37
N ILE A 73 -10.29 39.32 -9.57
CA ILE A 73 -9.64 40.29 -10.44
C ILE A 73 -10.48 40.47 -11.70
N GLU A 74 -10.68 41.69 -12.11
CA GLU A 74 -11.18 42.09 -13.43
C GLU A 74 -10.05 42.72 -14.21
N GLY A 75 -9.82 42.26 -15.42
CA GLY A 75 -8.71 42.79 -16.22
C GLY A 75 -8.76 42.37 -17.68
N GLU A 76 -7.79 42.83 -18.43
CA GLU A 76 -7.62 42.55 -19.83
C GLU A 76 -6.47 41.57 -20.04
N VAL A 77 -6.67 40.60 -20.92
CA VAL A 77 -5.64 39.63 -21.28
C VAL A 77 -4.67 40.28 -22.26
N VAL A 78 -3.38 40.32 -21.90
CA VAL A 78 -2.31 40.86 -22.74
C VAL A 78 -1.24 39.83 -23.03
N ALA A 79 -0.52 39.98 -24.15
CA ALA A 79 0.60 39.10 -24.46
C ALA A 79 1.82 39.45 -23.62
N ARG A 80 2.57 38.46 -23.16
CA ARG A 80 3.91 38.65 -22.63
C ARG A 80 4.93 38.89 -23.74
N THR A 81 5.99 39.62 -23.43
CA THR A 81 7.12 39.75 -24.36
C THR A 81 7.84 38.41 -24.49
N LYS A 82 8.57 38.21 -25.58
CA LYS A 82 9.28 36.93 -25.83
C LYS A 82 10.23 36.55 -24.70
N GLU A 83 10.83 37.53 -24.05
CA GLU A 83 11.78 37.38 -22.94
C GLU A 83 11.10 37.01 -21.63
N THR A 84 9.83 37.34 -21.45
CA THR A 84 9.06 37.09 -20.21
C THR A 84 8.12 35.90 -20.27
N ILE A 85 8.06 35.18 -21.42
CA ILE A 85 7.26 33.95 -21.55
C ILE A 85 7.73 32.91 -20.53
N ASN A 86 6.80 32.41 -19.71
CA ASN A 86 7.08 31.34 -18.75
C ASN A 86 6.53 30.00 -19.27
N LYS A 87 7.41 29.13 -19.73
CA LYS A 87 7.04 27.80 -20.27
C LYS A 87 6.52 26.80 -19.23
N GLU A 88 6.71 27.08 -17.94
CA GLU A 88 6.25 26.22 -16.84
C GLU A 88 4.77 26.44 -16.51
N LEU A 89 4.18 27.54 -16.96
CA LEU A 89 2.77 27.86 -16.76
C LEU A 89 1.96 27.61 -18.04
N ALA A 90 0.79 26.98 -17.90
CA ALA A 90 -0.14 26.78 -19.02
C ALA A 90 -0.55 28.11 -19.66
N THR A 91 -0.68 29.17 -18.85
CA THR A 91 -0.99 30.55 -19.29
C THR A 91 0.26 31.41 -19.48
N GLY A 92 1.45 30.84 -19.55
CA GLY A 92 2.71 31.56 -19.46
C GLY A 92 3.06 32.46 -20.65
N SER A 93 2.30 32.41 -21.77
CA SER A 93 2.42 33.33 -22.91
C SER A 93 1.61 34.61 -22.78
N ILE A 94 0.72 34.67 -21.79
CA ILE A 94 -0.15 35.82 -21.49
C ILE A 94 -0.03 36.27 -20.05
N GLU A 95 -0.55 37.42 -19.75
CA GLU A 95 -0.83 37.90 -18.40
C GLU A 95 -2.12 38.72 -18.40
N VAL A 96 -2.68 38.99 -17.23
CA VAL A 96 -3.89 39.79 -17.07
C VAL A 96 -3.53 41.15 -16.49
N LEU A 97 -3.74 42.22 -17.26
CA LEU A 97 -3.60 43.58 -16.79
C LEU A 97 -4.83 43.90 -15.91
N ILE A 98 -4.58 44.11 -14.62
CA ILE A 98 -5.63 44.32 -13.62
C ILE A 98 -6.24 45.71 -13.80
N LYS A 99 -7.56 45.77 -13.96
CA LYS A 99 -8.33 47.02 -13.96
C LYS A 99 -8.99 47.28 -12.61
N ASN A 100 -9.54 46.23 -12.02
CA ASN A 100 -10.23 46.29 -10.73
C ASN A 100 -10.05 44.95 -9.98
N PHE A 101 -10.21 44.97 -8.66
CA PHE A 101 -10.19 43.77 -7.82
C PHE A 101 -11.12 43.90 -6.60
N ASN A 102 -11.51 42.75 -6.07
CA ASN A 102 -12.23 42.66 -4.79
C ASN A 102 -11.58 41.57 -3.92
N VAL A 103 -11.42 41.87 -2.63
CA VAL A 103 -11.03 40.84 -1.65
C VAL A 103 -12.26 40.05 -1.25
N LEU A 104 -12.24 38.76 -1.58
CA LEU A 104 -13.32 37.85 -1.21
C LEU A 104 -13.12 37.28 0.19
N SER A 105 -11.87 37.03 0.57
CA SER A 105 -11.51 36.57 1.92
C SER A 105 -10.04 36.90 2.22
N SER A 106 -9.81 37.52 3.35
CA SER A 106 -8.44 37.83 3.86
C SER A 106 -7.90 36.66 4.66
N THR A 107 -6.58 36.40 4.55
CA THR A 107 -5.90 35.40 5.35
C THR A 107 -5.27 35.96 6.61
N LYS A 108 -5.10 35.12 7.63
CA LYS A 108 -4.25 35.40 8.80
C LYS A 108 -2.78 35.09 8.45
N GLU A 109 -1.91 35.15 9.41
CA GLU A 109 -0.56 34.60 9.28
C GLU A 109 -0.64 33.09 9.09
N LEU A 110 0.11 32.56 8.09
CA LEU A 110 0.05 31.16 7.73
C LEU A 110 0.89 30.33 8.69
N PRO A 111 0.32 29.31 9.34
CA PRO A 111 1.07 28.39 10.20
C PRO A 111 2.03 27.49 9.42
N LEU A 112 1.77 27.30 8.13
CA LEU A 112 2.67 26.64 7.19
C LEU A 112 2.59 27.35 5.82
N PRO A 113 3.73 27.69 5.17
CA PRO A 113 3.74 28.23 3.82
C PRO A 113 3.29 27.23 2.79
N VAL A 114 2.38 27.66 1.92
CA VAL A 114 1.82 26.83 0.84
C VAL A 114 2.74 26.81 -0.40
N PHE A 115 3.57 27.83 -0.56
CA PHE A 115 4.36 28.12 -1.77
C PHE A 115 5.83 27.69 -1.68
N SER A 116 6.23 27.02 -0.60
CA SER A 116 7.60 26.51 -0.44
C SER A 116 7.63 24.99 -0.38
N ASP A 117 8.76 24.40 -0.79
CA ASP A 117 9.02 22.97 -0.64
C ASP A 117 9.58 22.62 0.75
N GLN A 118 9.56 23.57 1.69
CA GLN A 118 10.00 23.36 3.05
C GLN A 118 9.19 22.22 3.70
N GLU A 119 9.89 21.30 4.33
CA GLU A 119 9.27 20.23 5.10
C GLU A 119 8.79 20.75 6.46
N TYR A 120 7.63 20.27 6.85
CA TYR A 120 7.01 20.53 8.16
C TYR A 120 6.72 19.21 8.84
N SER A 121 6.64 19.22 10.17
CA SER A 121 6.25 18.05 10.93
C SER A 121 4.86 17.56 10.48
N GLU A 122 4.66 16.26 10.52
CA GLU A 122 3.37 15.65 10.15
C GLU A 122 2.22 16.23 10.98
N GLU A 123 2.46 16.51 12.27
CA GLU A 123 1.47 17.09 13.16
C GLU A 123 0.95 18.45 12.66
N ILE A 124 1.83 19.37 12.27
CA ILE A 124 1.45 20.68 11.72
C ILE A 124 0.70 20.50 10.40
N ARG A 125 1.19 19.61 9.52
CA ARG A 125 0.57 19.32 8.22
C ARG A 125 -0.84 18.75 8.37
N LEU A 126 -1.08 17.86 9.33
CA LEU A 126 -2.39 17.26 9.59
C LEU A 126 -3.33 18.25 10.28
N LYS A 127 -2.84 19.03 11.24
CA LYS A 127 -3.65 20.06 11.91
C LYS A 127 -4.15 21.13 10.94
N TYR A 128 -3.35 21.50 9.97
CA TYR A 128 -3.69 22.49 8.94
C TYR A 128 -3.80 21.83 7.56
N ARG A 129 -4.38 20.65 7.50
CA ARG A 129 -4.44 19.83 6.28
C ARG A 129 -5.05 20.58 5.09
N TYR A 130 -6.02 21.44 5.30
CA TYR A 130 -6.63 22.28 4.27
C TYR A 130 -5.63 23.29 3.65
N LEU A 131 -4.56 23.68 4.33
CA LEU A 131 -3.45 24.46 3.76
C LEU A 131 -2.44 23.55 3.05
N ASP A 132 -2.08 22.42 3.66
CA ASP A 132 -1.17 21.45 3.08
C ASP A 132 -1.70 20.91 1.73
N LEU A 133 -3.01 20.70 1.62
CA LEU A 133 -3.70 20.30 0.37
C LEU A 133 -3.60 21.36 -0.76
N ARG A 134 -3.23 22.60 -0.47
CA ARG A 134 -2.94 23.63 -1.49
C ARG A 134 -1.54 23.50 -2.09
N ARG A 135 -0.63 22.76 -1.43
CA ARG A 135 0.74 22.51 -1.93
C ARG A 135 0.67 21.60 -3.15
N LYS A 136 1.45 21.96 -4.18
CA LYS A 136 1.38 21.36 -5.53
C LYS A 136 1.41 19.84 -5.51
N LYS A 137 2.39 19.24 -4.81
CA LYS A 137 2.59 17.78 -4.78
C LYS A 137 1.37 17.07 -4.20
N LEU A 138 0.93 17.47 -3.01
CA LEU A 138 -0.21 16.84 -2.33
C LEU A 138 -1.51 17.04 -3.10
N HIS A 139 -1.73 18.25 -3.64
CA HIS A 139 -2.88 18.54 -4.49
C HIS A 139 -2.95 17.59 -5.70
N GLN A 140 -1.83 17.38 -6.38
CA GLN A 140 -1.72 16.46 -7.52
C GLN A 140 -1.96 15.00 -7.12
N ASN A 141 -1.51 14.56 -5.92
CA ASN A 141 -1.76 13.22 -5.43
C ASN A 141 -3.27 12.96 -5.22
N ILE A 142 -3.99 13.94 -4.70
CA ILE A 142 -5.45 13.82 -4.51
C ILE A 142 -6.20 13.84 -5.85
N ILE A 143 -5.77 14.65 -6.81
CA ILE A 143 -6.32 14.61 -8.18
C ILE A 143 -6.04 13.26 -8.83
N LEU A 144 -4.83 12.71 -8.69
CA LEU A 144 -4.48 11.38 -9.17
C LEU A 144 -5.43 10.33 -8.58
N ARG A 145 -5.66 10.36 -7.25
CA ARG A 145 -6.61 9.48 -6.58
C ARG A 145 -8.00 9.52 -7.22
N SER A 146 -8.55 10.71 -7.41
CA SER A 146 -9.86 10.91 -8.04
C SER A 146 -9.92 10.32 -9.45
N ASN A 147 -8.88 10.59 -10.26
CA ASN A 147 -8.80 10.11 -11.63
C ASN A 147 -8.67 8.58 -11.72
N VAL A 148 -7.86 7.98 -10.86
CA VAL A 148 -7.69 6.51 -10.80
C VAL A 148 -9.00 5.84 -10.40
N ILE A 149 -9.68 6.32 -9.36
CA ILE A 149 -10.98 5.77 -8.93
C ILE A 149 -12.02 5.89 -10.05
N SER A 150 -12.10 7.05 -10.71
CA SER A 150 -13.01 7.24 -11.85
C SER A 150 -12.71 6.28 -13.01
N PHE A 151 -11.43 6.04 -13.29
CA PHE A 151 -11.01 5.10 -14.32
C PHE A 151 -11.36 3.65 -13.95
N ILE A 152 -11.10 3.24 -12.70
CA ILE A 152 -11.45 1.91 -12.20
C ILE A 152 -12.95 1.66 -12.34
N ARG A 153 -13.82 2.60 -11.91
CA ARG A 153 -15.28 2.45 -12.04
C ARG A 153 -15.71 2.21 -13.49
N LYS A 154 -15.25 3.05 -14.42
CA LYS A 154 -15.55 2.88 -15.85
C LYS A 154 -15.10 1.53 -16.39
N LYS A 155 -13.92 1.07 -15.96
CA LYS A 155 -13.40 -0.23 -16.39
C LYS A 155 -14.24 -1.38 -15.84
N MET A 156 -14.59 -1.34 -14.55
CA MET A 156 -15.44 -2.36 -13.93
C MET A 156 -16.82 -2.45 -14.60
N GLU A 157 -17.45 -1.32 -14.92
CA GLU A 157 -18.70 -1.28 -15.70
C GLU A 157 -18.54 -1.95 -17.07
N THR A 158 -17.43 -1.67 -17.79
CA THR A 158 -17.17 -2.32 -19.10
C THR A 158 -16.94 -3.82 -19.01
N LEU A 159 -16.51 -4.31 -17.84
CA LEU A 159 -16.35 -5.74 -17.54
C LEU A 159 -17.64 -6.41 -17.07
N GLY A 160 -18.77 -5.67 -17.06
CA GLY A 160 -20.09 -6.17 -16.68
C GLY A 160 -20.31 -6.23 -15.16
N PHE A 161 -19.51 -5.54 -14.36
CA PHE A 161 -19.74 -5.43 -12.92
C PHE A 161 -20.71 -4.30 -12.60
N LEU A 162 -21.49 -4.49 -11.55
CA LEU A 162 -22.38 -3.48 -11.00
C LEU A 162 -21.86 -3.01 -9.64
N GLU A 163 -21.86 -1.69 -9.42
CA GLU A 163 -21.45 -1.10 -8.14
C GLU A 163 -22.63 -1.13 -7.16
N TYR A 164 -22.50 -1.91 -6.09
CA TYR A 164 -23.49 -1.98 -5.02
C TYR A 164 -22.90 -1.46 -3.71
N GLN A 165 -23.73 -0.94 -2.84
CA GLN A 165 -23.35 -0.48 -1.52
C GLN A 165 -23.73 -1.51 -0.46
N THR A 166 -22.88 -1.66 0.54
CA THR A 166 -23.08 -2.54 1.69
C THR A 166 -23.23 -1.72 2.97
N PRO A 167 -23.92 -2.23 4.01
CA PRO A 167 -24.09 -1.50 5.26
C PRO A 167 -22.80 -1.12 5.95
N ILE A 168 -22.75 0.11 6.48
CA ILE A 168 -21.65 0.61 7.33
C ILE A 168 -21.89 0.23 8.81
N LEU A 169 -23.14 0.23 9.27
CA LEU A 169 -23.49 -0.27 10.60
C LEU A 169 -23.86 -1.74 10.50
N THR A 170 -23.00 -2.61 11.04
CA THR A 170 -23.17 -4.05 10.97
C THR A 170 -22.85 -4.73 12.30
N SER A 171 -22.76 -6.04 12.32
CA SER A 171 -22.25 -6.82 13.45
C SER A 171 -20.73 -6.93 13.40
N SER A 172 -20.11 -7.21 14.56
CA SER A 172 -18.70 -7.57 14.66
C SER A 172 -18.36 -8.71 13.70
N SER A 173 -17.21 -8.60 13.04
CA SER A 173 -16.72 -9.57 12.07
C SER A 173 -15.41 -10.20 12.59
N PRO A 174 -15.21 -11.51 12.41
CA PRO A 174 -14.04 -12.20 12.93
C PRO A 174 -12.81 -12.11 12.01
N GLU A 175 -12.69 -11.10 11.20
CA GLU A 175 -11.63 -10.96 10.18
C GLU A 175 -10.24 -10.62 10.75
N GLY A 176 -10.04 -10.72 12.08
CA GLY A 176 -8.73 -10.67 12.74
C GLY A 176 -8.28 -9.31 13.24
N ALA A 177 -8.82 -8.19 12.75
CA ALA A 177 -8.56 -6.87 13.29
C ALA A 177 -9.51 -6.54 14.46
N ARG A 178 -9.21 -5.50 15.22
CA ARG A 178 -10.17 -4.97 16.22
C ARG A 178 -11.22 -4.11 15.52
N ASP A 179 -12.47 -4.24 15.98
CA ASP A 179 -13.60 -3.47 15.47
C ASP A 179 -13.69 -2.08 16.12
N PHE A 180 -14.13 -1.10 15.34
CA PHE A 180 -14.71 0.12 15.89
C PHE A 180 -16.16 -0.14 16.25
N LEU A 181 -16.52 0.07 17.52
CA LEU A 181 -17.86 -0.21 18.04
C LEU A 181 -18.69 1.06 18.18
N VAL A 182 -19.93 1.00 17.72
CA VAL A 182 -20.92 2.09 17.81
C VAL A 182 -22.08 1.64 18.69
N PRO A 183 -22.31 2.26 19.84
CA PRO A 183 -23.38 1.86 20.75
C PRO A 183 -24.77 2.13 20.15
N SER A 184 -25.71 1.20 20.40
CA SER A 184 -27.09 1.33 19.95
C SER A 184 -27.98 1.99 21.00
N ARG A 185 -28.55 3.17 20.69
CA ARG A 185 -29.51 3.82 21.57
C ARG A 185 -30.85 3.04 21.74
N LEU A 186 -31.27 2.39 20.66
CA LEU A 186 -32.56 1.64 20.66
C LEU A 186 -32.45 0.25 21.28
N ASN A 187 -31.23 -0.28 21.40
CA ASN A 187 -30.96 -1.60 21.99
C ASN A 187 -29.89 -1.45 23.07
N PRO A 188 -30.23 -1.05 24.28
CA PRO A 188 -29.27 -0.82 25.36
C PRO A 188 -28.37 -2.02 25.60
N GLY A 189 -27.05 -1.79 25.76
CA GLY A 189 -26.05 -2.84 25.97
C GLY A 189 -25.62 -3.56 24.68
N LYS A 190 -26.19 -3.19 23.52
CA LYS A 190 -25.76 -3.72 22.21
C LYS A 190 -25.01 -2.67 21.40
N PHE A 191 -24.11 -3.15 20.53
CA PHE A 191 -23.26 -2.32 19.69
C PHE A 191 -23.38 -2.77 18.25
N TYR A 192 -23.34 -1.81 17.33
CA TYR A 192 -22.93 -2.04 15.95
C TYR A 192 -21.42 -2.02 15.88
N ALA A 193 -20.87 -2.67 14.86
CA ALA A 193 -19.47 -2.51 14.45
C ALA A 193 -19.39 -1.80 13.11
N LEU A 194 -18.30 -1.05 12.88
CA LEU A 194 -17.95 -0.59 11.53
C LEU A 194 -17.29 -1.75 10.78
N PRO A 195 -17.56 -1.95 9.47
CA PRO A 195 -17.09 -3.11 8.73
C PRO A 195 -15.58 -3.07 8.51
N GLN A 196 -14.89 -4.14 8.86
CA GLN A 196 -13.47 -4.31 8.54
C GLN A 196 -13.23 -4.47 7.03
N ALA A 197 -14.19 -5.08 6.35
CA ALA A 197 -14.39 -5.21 4.92
C ALA A 197 -15.83 -5.69 4.68
N PRO A 198 -16.42 -5.51 3.50
CA PRO A 198 -17.77 -6.00 3.20
C PRO A 198 -17.82 -7.52 2.93
N GLN A 199 -16.91 -8.31 3.51
CA GLN A 199 -16.69 -9.72 3.17
C GLN A 199 -17.95 -10.58 3.25
N GLN A 200 -18.72 -10.49 4.34
CA GLN A 200 -19.94 -11.27 4.47
C GLN A 200 -21.02 -10.79 3.50
N PHE A 201 -21.17 -9.48 3.35
CA PHE A 201 -22.20 -8.91 2.47
C PHE A 201 -21.96 -9.23 0.99
N LYS A 202 -20.72 -9.17 0.51
CA LYS A 202 -20.44 -9.51 -0.89
C LYS A 202 -20.74 -10.98 -1.21
N GLN A 203 -20.49 -11.89 -0.27
CA GLN A 203 -20.88 -13.29 -0.41
C GLN A 203 -22.42 -13.43 -0.39
N LEU A 204 -23.12 -12.69 0.49
CA LEU A 204 -24.59 -12.66 0.49
C LEU A 204 -25.17 -12.09 -0.81
N ILE A 205 -24.52 -11.13 -1.45
CA ILE A 205 -24.89 -10.64 -2.78
C ILE A 205 -24.82 -11.76 -3.80
N MET A 206 -23.77 -12.60 -3.79
CA MET A 206 -23.67 -13.76 -4.69
C MET A 206 -24.77 -14.80 -4.41
N VAL A 207 -25.04 -15.10 -3.14
CA VAL A 207 -26.13 -15.98 -2.72
C VAL A 207 -27.50 -15.42 -3.15
N SER A 208 -27.65 -14.10 -3.23
CA SER A 208 -28.86 -13.42 -3.67
C SER A 208 -29.08 -13.46 -5.20
N GLY A 209 -28.20 -14.12 -5.96
CA GLY A 209 -28.35 -14.30 -7.40
C GLY A 209 -27.73 -13.19 -8.24
N PHE A 210 -26.88 -12.35 -7.68
CA PHE A 210 -26.07 -11.40 -8.45
C PHE A 210 -24.77 -12.04 -8.90
N ASP A 211 -24.30 -11.69 -10.10
CA ASP A 211 -23.20 -12.39 -10.75
C ASP A 211 -21.85 -11.71 -10.57
N ARG A 212 -21.83 -10.36 -10.69
CA ARG A 212 -20.61 -9.56 -10.66
C ARG A 212 -20.82 -8.30 -9.84
N TYR A 213 -20.22 -8.26 -8.68
CA TYR A 213 -20.25 -7.14 -7.74
C TYR A 213 -18.91 -6.45 -7.66
N PHE A 214 -18.94 -5.12 -7.60
CA PHE A 214 -17.83 -4.34 -7.06
C PHE A 214 -18.31 -3.18 -6.20
N GLN A 215 -17.41 -2.67 -5.38
CA GLN A 215 -17.62 -1.47 -4.57
C GLN A 215 -16.28 -0.78 -4.30
N ILE A 216 -16.23 0.54 -4.34
CA ILE A 216 -15.15 1.29 -3.68
C ILE A 216 -15.52 1.37 -2.20
N ALA A 217 -15.17 0.35 -1.47
CA ALA A 217 -15.64 0.10 -0.12
C ALA A 217 -14.82 0.83 0.94
N PRO A 218 -15.45 1.62 1.84
CA PRO A 218 -14.79 2.07 3.06
C PRO A 218 -14.64 0.90 4.02
N CYS A 219 -13.44 0.73 4.56
CA CYS A 219 -13.08 -0.30 5.52
C CYS A 219 -12.52 0.33 6.78
N PHE A 220 -12.81 -0.25 7.95
CA PHE A 220 -12.45 0.31 9.25
C PHE A 220 -11.76 -0.76 10.10
N ARG A 221 -10.51 -0.49 10.53
CA ARG A 221 -9.76 -1.40 11.39
C ARG A 221 -9.05 -0.61 12.47
N ASP A 222 -9.28 -0.99 13.73
CA ASP A 222 -8.56 -0.43 14.87
C ASP A 222 -7.20 -1.15 15.00
N GLU A 223 -6.25 -0.72 14.19
CA GLU A 223 -4.91 -1.29 14.10
C GLU A 223 -3.85 -0.19 14.18
N ASP A 224 -2.63 -0.59 14.54
CA ASP A 224 -1.49 0.31 14.59
C ASP A 224 -1.15 0.85 13.19
N ALA A 225 -0.87 2.15 13.15
CA ALA A 225 -0.45 2.83 11.92
C ALA A 225 0.90 2.30 11.41
N ARG A 226 1.01 2.18 10.08
CA ARG A 226 2.27 1.96 9.37
C ARG A 226 2.37 2.92 8.18
N ALA A 227 3.50 2.94 7.52
CA ALA A 227 3.67 3.77 6.32
C ALA A 227 2.66 3.41 5.21
N ASP A 228 2.37 2.11 5.04
CA ASP A 228 1.46 1.54 4.04
C ASP A 228 0.07 1.19 4.60
N ARG A 229 -0.22 1.56 5.86
CA ARG A 229 -1.49 1.29 6.55
C ARG A 229 -1.96 2.48 7.36
N SER A 230 -3.18 2.96 7.07
CA SER A 230 -3.87 3.95 7.90
C SER A 230 -4.43 3.29 9.16
N PRO A 231 -4.33 3.92 10.32
CA PRO A 231 -5.12 3.52 11.47
C PRO A 231 -6.57 3.96 11.22
N GLY A 232 -7.51 3.04 11.35
CA GLY A 232 -8.94 3.34 11.20
C GLY A 232 -9.45 3.15 9.80
N GLU A 233 -9.60 4.21 9.01
CA GLU A 233 -10.29 4.19 7.71
C GLU A 233 -9.33 4.03 6.53
N PHE A 234 -9.70 3.16 5.57
CA PHE A 234 -9.06 3.00 4.27
C PHE A 234 -10.07 2.51 3.22
N TYR A 235 -9.67 2.50 1.94
CA TYR A 235 -10.57 2.15 0.83
C TYR A 235 -10.05 0.98 0.02
N GLN A 236 -10.96 0.06 -0.32
CA GLN A 236 -10.68 -1.07 -1.20
C GLN A 236 -11.56 -1.02 -2.46
N LEU A 237 -11.03 -1.47 -3.58
CA LEU A 237 -11.83 -1.94 -4.70
C LEU A 237 -12.27 -3.37 -4.36
N ASP A 238 -13.43 -3.53 -3.79
CA ASP A 238 -13.94 -4.84 -3.42
C ASP A 238 -14.68 -5.50 -4.57
N ILE A 239 -14.32 -6.74 -4.90
CA ILE A 239 -14.81 -7.49 -6.06
C ILE A 239 -15.26 -8.88 -5.61
N GLU A 240 -16.42 -9.33 -6.11
CA GLU A 240 -16.88 -10.71 -5.95
C GLU A 240 -17.64 -11.15 -7.21
N MET A 241 -17.50 -12.44 -7.57
CA MET A 241 -18.09 -13.03 -8.77
C MET A 241 -18.64 -14.43 -8.47
N SER A 242 -19.81 -14.74 -9.05
CA SER A 242 -20.40 -16.08 -9.01
C SER A 242 -19.91 -16.97 -10.14
N PHE A 243 -19.92 -18.30 -9.92
CA PHE A 243 -19.57 -19.33 -10.90
C PHE A 243 -18.16 -19.19 -11.47
N VAL A 244 -17.19 -18.94 -10.59
CA VAL A 244 -15.80 -18.70 -10.97
C VAL A 244 -14.82 -19.59 -10.22
N GLU A 245 -13.70 -19.86 -10.87
CA GLU A 245 -12.48 -20.42 -10.31
C GLU A 245 -11.41 -19.31 -10.13
N GLN A 246 -10.30 -19.66 -9.52
CA GLN A 246 -9.19 -18.76 -9.24
C GLN A 246 -8.70 -18.04 -10.51
N GLU A 247 -8.61 -18.74 -11.62
CA GLU A 247 -8.13 -18.22 -12.90
C GLU A 247 -9.05 -17.13 -13.46
N ASP A 248 -10.35 -17.27 -13.29
CA ASP A 248 -11.34 -16.29 -13.76
C ASP A 248 -11.18 -14.96 -13.02
N VAL A 249 -10.84 -15.01 -11.72
CA VAL A 249 -10.52 -13.80 -10.94
C VAL A 249 -9.26 -13.13 -11.48
N PHE A 250 -8.22 -13.89 -11.80
CA PHE A 250 -6.97 -13.36 -12.35
C PHE A 250 -7.18 -12.70 -13.70
N GLN A 251 -8.00 -13.29 -14.58
CA GLN A 251 -8.34 -12.75 -15.89
C GLN A 251 -9.08 -11.39 -15.82
N VAL A 252 -9.75 -11.09 -14.72
CA VAL A 252 -10.36 -9.77 -14.48
C VAL A 252 -9.36 -8.79 -13.89
N VAL A 253 -8.59 -9.22 -12.89
CA VAL A 253 -7.75 -8.32 -12.08
C VAL A 253 -6.45 -7.92 -12.79
N GLU A 254 -5.80 -8.84 -13.50
CA GLU A 254 -4.55 -8.56 -14.20
C GLU A 254 -4.69 -7.45 -15.24
N PRO A 255 -5.65 -7.51 -16.20
CA PRO A 255 -5.82 -6.45 -17.17
C PRO A 255 -6.22 -5.11 -16.53
N LEU A 256 -7.07 -5.16 -15.49
CA LEU A 256 -7.49 -3.96 -14.78
C LEU A 256 -6.29 -3.23 -14.17
N LEU A 257 -5.46 -3.93 -13.38
CA LEU A 257 -4.29 -3.32 -12.75
C LEU A 257 -3.24 -2.92 -13.78
N HIS A 258 -2.99 -3.74 -14.80
CA HIS A 258 -2.07 -3.40 -15.88
C HIS A 258 -2.48 -2.10 -16.58
N GLU A 259 -3.76 -1.92 -16.92
CA GLU A 259 -4.25 -0.70 -17.57
C GLU A 259 -4.20 0.52 -16.64
N VAL A 260 -4.54 0.36 -15.34
CA VAL A 260 -4.43 1.43 -14.33
C VAL A 260 -2.99 1.93 -14.24
N PHE A 261 -2.05 1.00 -14.07
CA PHE A 261 -0.65 1.38 -13.94
C PHE A 261 -0.07 1.92 -15.26
N THR A 262 -0.40 1.35 -16.40
CA THR A 262 0.00 1.86 -17.71
C THR A 262 -0.45 3.30 -17.91
N LYS A 263 -1.68 3.62 -17.52
CA LYS A 263 -2.25 4.97 -17.71
C LYS A 263 -1.68 6.01 -16.75
N PHE A 264 -1.38 5.64 -15.51
CA PHE A 264 -1.08 6.60 -14.45
C PHE A 264 0.37 6.57 -13.94
N SER A 265 1.21 5.66 -14.40
CA SER A 265 2.60 5.49 -13.93
C SER A 265 3.62 6.50 -14.48
N LYS A 266 3.17 7.48 -15.25
CA LYS A 266 4.04 8.52 -15.87
C LYS A 266 5.20 7.95 -16.70
N GLY A 267 4.98 6.81 -17.38
CA GLY A 267 5.95 6.21 -18.28
C GLY A 267 6.85 5.13 -17.67
N SER A 268 6.63 4.74 -16.43
CA SER A 268 7.30 3.55 -15.86
C SER A 268 6.91 2.29 -16.61
N SER A 269 7.81 1.31 -16.68
CA SER A 269 7.51 0.02 -17.28
C SER A 269 6.66 -0.84 -16.31
N ILE A 270 5.78 -1.66 -16.88
CA ILE A 270 4.85 -2.51 -16.13
C ILE A 270 5.06 -3.97 -16.53
N SER A 271 5.02 -4.91 -15.58
CA SER A 271 5.05 -6.34 -15.89
C SER A 271 4.01 -6.70 -16.94
N LYS A 272 4.41 -7.52 -17.90
CA LYS A 272 3.49 -8.06 -18.92
C LYS A 272 2.51 -9.05 -18.28
N THR A 273 1.28 -9.07 -18.79
CA THR A 273 0.30 -10.10 -18.45
C THR A 273 0.53 -11.36 -19.30
N PRO A 274 0.29 -12.58 -18.80
CA PRO A 274 -0.09 -12.88 -17.40
C PRO A 274 1.06 -12.58 -16.44
N PHE A 275 0.73 -12.11 -15.23
CA PHE A 275 1.72 -11.84 -14.19
C PHE A 275 2.37 -13.14 -13.69
N LYS A 276 3.63 -13.05 -13.19
CA LYS A 276 4.33 -14.18 -12.61
C LYS A 276 3.55 -14.76 -11.44
N ARG A 277 3.61 -16.08 -11.27
CA ARG A 277 2.91 -16.82 -10.21
C ARG A 277 3.92 -17.60 -9.38
N PHE A 278 3.80 -17.50 -8.07
CA PHE A 278 4.58 -18.25 -7.10
C PHE A 278 3.62 -18.92 -6.12
N LYS A 279 3.87 -20.19 -5.82
CA LYS A 279 3.23 -20.81 -4.65
C LYS A 279 3.79 -20.18 -3.38
N TYR A 280 2.98 -20.06 -2.35
CA TYR A 280 3.41 -19.51 -1.05
C TYR A 280 4.72 -20.12 -0.56
N LYS A 281 4.83 -21.46 -0.61
CA LYS A 281 6.03 -22.21 -0.22
C LYS A 281 7.27 -21.77 -1.01
N ASP A 282 7.12 -21.56 -2.32
CA ASP A 282 8.22 -21.15 -3.19
C ASP A 282 8.60 -19.67 -2.97
N ALA A 283 7.60 -18.79 -2.72
CA ALA A 283 7.85 -17.40 -2.38
C ALA A 283 8.63 -17.28 -1.07
N MET A 284 8.24 -18.02 -0.04
CA MET A 284 8.95 -18.07 1.24
C MET A 284 10.37 -18.63 1.09
N LEU A 285 10.56 -19.66 0.25
CA LEU A 285 11.89 -20.20 -0.01
C LEU A 285 12.79 -19.21 -0.75
N LYS A 286 12.29 -18.64 -1.88
CA LYS A 286 13.10 -17.82 -2.80
C LYS A 286 13.31 -16.39 -2.34
N PHE A 287 12.36 -15.83 -1.61
CA PHE A 287 12.36 -14.42 -1.23
C PHE A 287 12.32 -14.19 0.28
N GLY A 288 11.99 -15.22 1.07
CA GLY A 288 11.81 -15.16 2.52
C GLY A 288 10.59 -14.36 2.94
N THR A 289 9.65 -14.14 2.02
CA THR A 289 8.42 -13.38 2.23
C THR A 289 7.36 -13.78 1.21
N ASP A 290 6.11 -13.69 1.61
CA ASP A 290 4.93 -13.83 0.75
C ASP A 290 4.64 -12.55 -0.07
N LYS A 291 5.45 -11.49 0.09
CA LYS A 291 5.32 -10.21 -0.61
C LYS A 291 6.64 -9.84 -1.32
N PRO A 292 7.06 -10.62 -2.35
CA PRO A 292 8.35 -10.43 -2.98
C PRO A 292 8.45 -9.13 -3.79
N ASP A 293 9.55 -8.40 -3.60
CA ASP A 293 9.94 -7.34 -4.52
C ASP A 293 10.76 -7.95 -5.67
N LEU A 294 10.14 -8.09 -6.84
CA LEU A 294 10.76 -8.69 -8.03
C LEU A 294 11.71 -7.72 -8.76
N ARG A 295 11.78 -6.46 -8.36
CA ARG A 295 12.82 -5.52 -8.84
C ARG A 295 14.19 -5.90 -8.35
N ASN A 296 14.25 -6.59 -7.21
CA ASN A 296 15.48 -7.17 -6.66
C ASN A 296 15.73 -8.54 -7.32
N PRO A 297 16.81 -8.71 -8.12
CA PRO A 297 17.08 -9.94 -8.86
C PRO A 297 17.64 -11.08 -8.00
N ILE A 298 17.99 -10.82 -6.74
CA ILE A 298 18.60 -11.83 -5.87
C ILE A 298 17.53 -12.81 -5.40
N GLU A 299 17.81 -14.12 -5.47
CA GLU A 299 16.99 -15.17 -4.86
C GLU A 299 17.74 -15.84 -3.70
N ILE A 300 16.99 -16.34 -2.73
CA ILE A 300 17.49 -17.14 -1.61
C ILE A 300 17.54 -18.60 -2.05
N ASN A 301 18.57 -19.33 -1.64
CA ASN A 301 18.72 -20.75 -1.92
C ASN A 301 18.80 -21.55 -0.62
N ASP A 302 18.20 -22.75 -0.64
CA ASP A 302 18.39 -23.75 0.42
C ASP A 302 19.66 -24.53 0.15
N VAL A 303 20.58 -24.49 1.09
CA VAL A 303 21.87 -25.18 1.03
C VAL A 303 22.09 -26.06 2.26
N THR A 304 21.04 -26.41 2.98
CA THR A 304 21.10 -27.24 4.20
C THR A 304 21.84 -28.56 3.95
N GLU A 305 21.60 -29.22 2.81
CA GLU A 305 22.25 -30.48 2.46
C GLU A 305 23.76 -30.36 2.29
N ILE A 306 24.28 -29.20 1.90
CA ILE A 306 25.74 -28.99 1.75
C ILE A 306 26.40 -29.01 3.13
N PHE A 307 25.75 -28.49 4.16
CA PHE A 307 26.31 -28.38 5.51
C PHE A 307 26.30 -29.70 6.30
N VAL A 308 25.52 -30.69 5.86
CA VAL A 308 25.53 -32.03 6.49
C VAL A 308 26.55 -32.98 5.91
N ARG A 309 27.23 -32.58 4.83
CA ARG A 309 28.30 -33.38 4.18
C ARG A 309 29.45 -33.64 5.18
N GLU A 310 30.16 -34.76 5.03
CA GLU A 310 31.29 -35.13 5.89
C GLU A 310 32.51 -34.20 5.68
N ASP A 311 32.67 -33.68 4.46
CA ASP A 311 33.76 -32.80 4.07
C ASP A 311 33.53 -31.31 4.37
N VAL A 312 32.42 -30.97 5.03
CA VAL A 312 32.13 -29.66 5.64
C VAL A 312 32.23 -29.80 7.15
N LYS A 313 33.20 -29.11 7.79
CA LYS A 313 33.54 -29.28 9.22
C LYS A 313 33.02 -28.15 10.10
N LEU A 314 31.92 -27.48 9.74
CA LEU A 314 31.28 -26.42 10.55
C LEU A 314 30.29 -27.03 11.55
N GLU A 315 30.82 -27.54 12.65
CA GLU A 315 30.08 -28.31 13.65
C GLU A 315 28.92 -27.56 14.29
N ILE A 316 29.02 -26.23 14.41
CA ILE A 316 27.92 -25.40 14.95
C ILE A 316 26.66 -25.53 14.06
N PHE A 317 26.81 -25.43 12.75
CA PHE A 317 25.67 -25.56 11.83
C PHE A 317 25.12 -26.98 11.81
N LYS A 318 25.99 -28.01 11.84
CA LYS A 318 25.54 -29.41 11.91
C LYS A 318 24.66 -29.67 13.16
N LYS A 319 25.08 -29.17 14.32
CA LYS A 319 24.30 -29.28 15.57
C LYS A 319 22.96 -28.58 15.49
N LEU A 320 22.89 -27.40 14.85
CA LEU A 320 21.63 -26.68 14.65
C LEU A 320 20.71 -27.43 13.67
N ILE A 321 21.25 -27.96 12.57
CA ILE A 321 20.48 -28.75 11.59
C ILE A 321 19.88 -30.00 12.23
N GLN A 322 20.63 -30.70 13.12
CA GLN A 322 20.11 -31.82 13.90
C GLN A 322 18.91 -31.42 14.78
N LYS A 323 18.81 -30.12 15.16
CA LYS A 323 17.67 -29.53 15.89
C LYS A 323 16.61 -28.93 14.96
N LYS A 324 16.56 -29.38 13.70
CA LYS A 324 15.60 -28.94 12.66
C LYS A 324 15.81 -27.51 12.14
N SER A 325 16.99 -26.91 12.37
CA SER A 325 17.36 -25.67 11.66
C SER A 325 17.65 -25.94 10.20
N VAL A 326 17.57 -24.89 9.38
CA VAL A 326 17.88 -24.92 7.95
C VAL A 326 18.97 -23.90 7.63
N VAL A 327 19.71 -24.13 6.53
CA VAL A 327 20.69 -23.16 6.06
C VAL A 327 20.19 -22.55 4.75
N ARG A 328 20.05 -21.24 4.76
CA ARG A 328 19.72 -20.43 3.59
C ARG A 328 20.92 -19.63 3.16
N CYS A 329 21.05 -19.38 1.86
CA CYS A 329 22.10 -18.49 1.38
C CYS A 329 21.60 -17.49 0.34
N VAL A 330 22.32 -16.37 0.26
CA VAL A 330 22.13 -15.30 -0.70
C VAL A 330 23.46 -15.06 -1.42
N VAL A 331 23.41 -14.93 -2.75
CA VAL A 331 24.60 -14.70 -3.57
C VAL A 331 24.69 -13.24 -3.98
N ALA A 332 25.76 -12.56 -3.58
CA ALA A 332 26.12 -11.24 -4.06
C ALA A 332 27.11 -11.37 -5.23
N LYS A 333 26.70 -10.89 -6.40
CA LYS A 333 27.49 -11.00 -7.63
C LYS A 333 28.56 -9.94 -7.71
N ASN A 334 29.79 -10.33 -8.15
CA ASN A 334 30.91 -9.44 -8.44
C ASN A 334 31.35 -8.54 -7.28
N VAL A 335 31.46 -9.07 -6.06
CA VAL A 335 31.75 -8.30 -4.83
C VAL A 335 33.08 -8.65 -4.18
N SER A 336 33.89 -9.54 -4.77
CA SER A 336 35.18 -9.95 -4.18
C SER A 336 36.17 -8.78 -4.00
N SER A 337 36.06 -7.73 -4.82
CA SER A 337 36.85 -6.50 -4.70
C SER A 337 36.33 -5.48 -3.67
N LYS A 338 35.16 -5.71 -3.07
CA LYS A 338 34.62 -4.82 -2.04
C LYS A 338 35.49 -4.86 -0.77
N PRO A 339 35.61 -3.73 -0.06
CA PRO A 339 36.40 -3.68 1.17
C PRO A 339 35.77 -4.55 2.26
N ARG A 340 36.59 -5.02 3.20
CA ARG A 340 36.14 -5.85 4.32
C ARG A 340 34.97 -5.24 5.10
N SER A 341 34.93 -3.91 5.21
CA SER A 341 33.84 -3.18 5.86
C SER A 341 32.47 -3.45 5.24
N PHE A 342 32.38 -3.76 3.94
CA PHE A 342 31.13 -4.14 3.29
C PHE A 342 30.54 -5.41 3.93
N PHE A 343 31.36 -6.44 4.13
CA PHE A 343 30.95 -7.71 4.73
C PHE A 343 30.66 -7.56 6.24
N ASP A 344 31.54 -6.84 6.95
CA ASP A 344 31.40 -6.61 8.40
C ASP A 344 30.12 -5.79 8.73
N ASN A 345 29.75 -4.83 7.88
CA ASN A 345 28.54 -4.04 8.06
C ASN A 345 27.26 -4.87 7.83
N LEU A 346 27.28 -5.79 6.86
CA LEU A 346 26.16 -6.71 6.64
C LEU A 346 25.99 -7.67 7.82
N ASP A 347 27.07 -8.22 8.37
CA ASP A 347 27.00 -9.07 9.58
C ASP A 347 26.49 -8.29 10.80
N LYS A 348 26.97 -7.06 11.01
CA LYS A 348 26.48 -6.19 12.09
C LYS A 348 24.99 -5.87 11.92
N GLY A 349 24.57 -5.52 10.71
CA GLY A 349 23.16 -5.24 10.41
C GLY A 349 22.26 -6.45 10.68
N ALA A 350 22.66 -7.65 10.26
CA ALA A 350 21.94 -8.88 10.54
C ALA A 350 21.79 -9.14 12.06
N LYS A 351 22.84 -8.87 12.84
CA LYS A 351 22.78 -8.99 14.31
C LYS A 351 21.85 -7.98 14.97
N ILE A 352 21.76 -6.74 14.44
CA ILE A 352 20.80 -5.74 14.93
C ILE A 352 19.35 -6.22 14.68
N GLU A 353 19.10 -6.92 13.57
CA GLU A 353 17.81 -7.53 13.26
C GLU A 353 17.50 -8.80 14.09
N GLY A 354 18.45 -9.25 14.91
CA GLY A 354 18.30 -10.39 15.80
C GLY A 354 18.87 -11.71 15.26
N ALA A 355 19.57 -11.71 14.13
CA ALA A 355 20.28 -12.89 13.65
C ALA A 355 21.49 -13.21 14.52
N SER A 356 21.87 -14.49 14.65
CA SER A 356 23.10 -14.90 15.34
C SER A 356 24.37 -14.44 14.61
N GLY A 357 24.28 -14.12 13.34
CA GLY A 357 25.33 -13.63 12.45
C GLY A 357 25.03 -13.93 10.98
N LEU A 358 25.81 -13.32 10.12
CA LEU A 358 25.75 -13.53 8.66
C LEU A 358 27.12 -14.02 8.18
N GLY A 359 27.34 -15.35 8.23
CA GLY A 359 28.58 -15.96 7.76
C GLY A 359 28.73 -15.80 6.25
N TYR A 360 29.95 -15.69 5.74
CA TYR A 360 30.15 -15.55 4.30
C TYR A 360 31.38 -16.28 3.76
N ILE A 361 31.34 -16.58 2.45
CA ILE A 361 32.44 -17.08 1.63
C ILE A 361 32.58 -16.18 0.41
N ILE A 362 33.77 -15.62 0.17
CA ILE A 362 34.14 -14.91 -1.06
C ILE A 362 34.80 -15.93 -2.00
N LEU A 363 34.40 -15.95 -3.26
CA LEU A 363 34.90 -16.86 -4.27
C LEU A 363 35.96 -16.18 -5.14
N GLU A 364 37.14 -16.77 -5.20
CA GLU A 364 38.21 -16.29 -6.08
C GLU A 364 38.74 -17.45 -6.96
N SER A 365 39.25 -17.11 -8.13
CA SER A 365 39.95 -18.10 -9.00
C SER A 365 41.43 -18.01 -8.77
N ASN A 366 42.03 -19.13 -8.40
CA ASN A 366 43.48 -19.27 -8.27
C ASN A 366 43.96 -20.44 -9.15
N ASN A 367 44.82 -20.17 -10.15
CA ASN A 367 45.30 -21.16 -11.10
C ASN A 367 44.20 -22.02 -11.77
N GLY A 368 43.06 -21.40 -12.07
CA GLY A 368 41.90 -22.06 -12.69
C GLY A 368 41.02 -22.88 -11.72
N LYS A 369 41.35 -22.91 -10.43
CA LYS A 369 40.54 -23.53 -9.38
C LYS A 369 39.75 -22.46 -8.63
N LEU A 370 38.55 -22.81 -8.22
CA LEU A 370 37.70 -21.93 -7.42
C LEU A 370 38.01 -22.14 -5.93
N GLU A 371 38.46 -21.08 -5.27
CA GLU A 371 38.80 -21.08 -3.86
C GLU A 371 37.84 -20.17 -3.07
N GLY A 372 37.50 -20.61 -1.86
CA GLY A 372 36.72 -19.81 -0.93
C GLY A 372 37.61 -19.08 0.08
N LYS A 373 37.34 -17.77 0.30
CA LYS A 373 37.92 -16.95 1.37
C LYS A 373 36.86 -16.45 2.30
N GLY A 374 37.17 -16.19 3.57
CA GLY A 374 36.25 -15.65 4.56
C GLY A 374 36.13 -16.52 5.81
N PRO A 375 35.29 -16.08 6.77
CA PRO A 375 35.28 -16.67 8.12
C PRO A 375 34.94 -18.15 8.15
N ILE A 376 34.06 -18.62 7.25
CA ILE A 376 33.59 -20.00 7.25
C ILE A 376 34.23 -20.86 6.11
N ALA A 377 34.92 -20.25 5.18
CA ALA A 377 35.54 -20.96 4.03
C ALA A 377 36.46 -22.08 4.45
N LYS A 378 37.26 -21.90 5.52
CA LYS A 378 38.21 -22.87 6.06
C LYS A 378 37.58 -24.20 6.52
N PHE A 379 36.26 -24.24 6.67
CA PHE A 379 35.55 -25.47 7.08
C PHE A 379 35.07 -26.29 5.88
N PHE A 380 35.28 -25.83 4.65
CA PHE A 380 34.84 -26.50 3.41
C PHE A 380 36.01 -27.14 2.70
N SER A 381 35.79 -28.32 2.16
CA SER A 381 36.70 -28.90 1.16
C SER A 381 36.53 -28.19 -0.19
N GLU A 382 37.51 -28.38 -1.11
CA GLU A 382 37.40 -27.90 -2.50
C GLU A 382 36.15 -28.48 -3.19
N ASP A 383 35.85 -29.76 -2.98
CA ASP A 383 34.68 -30.42 -3.55
C ASP A 383 33.35 -29.86 -2.98
N ALA A 384 33.31 -29.59 -1.69
CA ALA A 384 32.12 -28.97 -1.07
C ALA A 384 31.85 -27.55 -1.62
N ILE A 385 32.92 -26.73 -1.82
CA ILE A 385 32.80 -25.41 -2.45
C ILE A 385 32.30 -25.56 -3.89
N ASN A 386 32.88 -26.44 -4.68
CA ASN A 386 32.47 -26.66 -6.07
C ASN A 386 31.04 -27.15 -6.18
N THR A 387 30.60 -28.04 -5.27
CA THR A 387 29.21 -28.53 -5.22
C THR A 387 28.22 -27.42 -4.84
N LEU A 388 28.58 -26.62 -3.83
CA LEU A 388 27.79 -25.46 -3.43
C LEU A 388 27.65 -24.49 -4.61
N CYS A 389 28.74 -24.09 -5.24
CA CYS A 389 28.76 -23.13 -6.35
C CYS A 389 27.92 -23.61 -7.55
N ARG A 390 28.01 -24.90 -7.91
CA ARG A 390 27.18 -25.48 -8.97
C ARG A 390 25.68 -25.39 -8.63
N LYS A 391 25.33 -25.68 -7.38
CA LYS A 391 23.92 -25.64 -6.93
C LYS A 391 23.32 -24.25 -7.02
N ILE A 392 24.07 -23.21 -6.67
CA ILE A 392 23.57 -21.82 -6.59
C ILE A 392 24.05 -20.92 -7.75
N ASN A 393 24.66 -21.48 -8.76
CA ASN A 393 25.24 -20.76 -9.91
C ASN A 393 26.16 -19.60 -9.49
N ALA A 394 27.03 -19.85 -8.48
CA ALA A 394 28.02 -18.89 -8.04
C ALA A 394 29.36 -19.11 -8.77
N ILE A 395 30.06 -18.03 -9.08
CA ILE A 395 31.32 -18.02 -9.84
C ILE A 395 32.37 -17.19 -9.11
N SER A 396 33.59 -17.23 -9.60
CA SER A 396 34.70 -16.36 -9.11
C SER A 396 34.27 -14.88 -9.18
N GLY A 397 34.56 -14.12 -8.13
CA GLY A 397 34.13 -12.74 -7.96
C GLY A 397 32.89 -12.57 -7.08
N ASP A 398 32.11 -13.63 -6.89
CA ASP A 398 30.90 -13.61 -6.08
C ASP A 398 31.20 -13.77 -4.57
N ALA A 399 30.27 -13.39 -3.73
CA ALA A 399 30.24 -13.78 -2.31
C ALA A 399 28.92 -14.42 -1.95
N ILE A 400 28.98 -15.43 -1.09
CA ILE A 400 27.84 -16.20 -0.62
C ILE A 400 27.66 -15.88 0.87
N PHE A 401 26.47 -15.39 1.26
CA PHE A 401 26.13 -15.11 2.64
C PHE A 401 25.16 -16.18 3.17
N PHE A 402 25.36 -16.63 4.40
CA PHE A 402 24.63 -17.75 4.98
C PHE A 402 23.92 -17.37 6.27
N VAL A 403 22.70 -17.88 6.41
CA VAL A 403 21.89 -17.84 7.61
C VAL A 403 21.56 -19.27 8.03
N CYS A 404 21.85 -19.65 9.27
CA CYS A 404 21.49 -20.94 9.86
C CYS A 404 20.62 -20.72 11.08
N ASP A 405 19.33 -21.07 11.00
CA ASP A 405 18.35 -20.89 12.07
C ASP A 405 17.15 -21.82 11.86
N ILE A 406 16.16 -21.80 12.78
CA ILE A 406 14.84 -22.39 12.53
C ILE A 406 14.23 -21.76 11.27
N LYS A 407 13.40 -22.51 10.55
CA LYS A 407 12.90 -22.13 9.23
C LYS A 407 12.37 -20.68 9.18
N LYS A 408 11.49 -20.28 10.11
CA LYS A 408 10.90 -18.94 10.19
C LYS A 408 11.94 -17.82 10.29
N ASN A 409 12.94 -18.01 11.14
CA ASN A 409 14.02 -17.04 11.33
C ASN A 409 14.97 -17.02 10.12
N ALA A 410 15.30 -18.18 9.57
CA ALA A 410 16.14 -18.30 8.38
C ALA A 410 15.50 -17.57 7.18
N GLU A 411 14.20 -17.69 6.97
CA GLU A 411 13.44 -16.95 5.96
C GLU A 411 13.53 -15.43 6.23
N LYS A 412 13.20 -14.97 7.44
CA LYS A 412 13.26 -13.56 7.84
C LYS A 412 14.64 -12.93 7.61
N PHE A 413 15.69 -13.56 8.12
CA PHE A 413 17.03 -12.98 8.05
C PHE A 413 17.63 -13.07 6.66
N SER A 414 17.30 -14.09 5.88
CA SER A 414 17.71 -14.18 4.48
C SER A 414 17.00 -13.15 3.61
N ALA A 415 15.73 -12.86 3.85
CA ALA A 415 14.98 -11.78 3.20
C ALA A 415 15.62 -10.41 3.49
N TRP A 416 15.99 -10.17 4.75
CA TRP A 416 16.73 -8.97 5.14
C TRP A 416 18.06 -8.87 4.39
N ALA A 417 18.88 -9.94 4.42
CA ALA A 417 20.17 -9.97 3.73
C ALA A 417 20.03 -9.73 2.22
N ARG A 418 19.06 -10.39 1.58
CA ARG A 418 18.68 -10.18 0.18
C ARG A 418 18.42 -8.70 -0.13
N THR A 419 17.64 -8.04 0.72
CA THR A 419 17.24 -6.64 0.54
C THR A 419 18.42 -5.70 0.76
N GLU A 420 19.17 -5.86 1.83
CA GLU A 420 20.32 -5.00 2.14
C GLU A 420 21.47 -5.15 1.15
N ILE A 421 21.76 -6.36 0.69
CA ILE A 421 22.75 -6.58 -0.37
C ILE A 421 22.30 -5.88 -1.66
N ALA A 422 21.05 -6.02 -2.06
CA ALA A 422 20.53 -5.39 -3.27
C ALA A 422 20.56 -3.86 -3.18
N LYS A 423 20.24 -3.27 -2.04
CA LYS A 423 20.35 -1.81 -1.81
C LYS A 423 21.81 -1.34 -1.90
N ASN A 424 22.73 -2.00 -1.19
CA ASN A 424 24.16 -1.64 -1.18
C ASN A 424 24.84 -1.78 -2.54
N LEU A 425 24.29 -2.62 -3.41
CA LEU A 425 24.80 -2.86 -4.77
C LEU A 425 23.94 -2.16 -5.86
N GLU A 426 22.94 -1.36 -5.47
CA GLU A 426 22.05 -0.62 -6.37
C GLU A 426 21.39 -1.52 -7.44
N LEU A 427 21.00 -2.75 -7.05
CA LEU A 427 20.42 -3.75 -7.95
C LEU A 427 18.92 -3.61 -8.14
N ILE A 428 18.25 -2.83 -7.28
CA ILE A 428 16.80 -2.66 -7.32
C ILE A 428 16.46 -1.77 -8.51
N LYS A 429 15.69 -2.30 -9.46
CA LYS A 429 15.29 -1.55 -10.66
C LYS A 429 14.39 -0.39 -10.32
N ASP A 430 14.71 0.79 -10.83
CA ASP A 430 13.89 1.98 -10.74
C ASP A 430 12.88 2.08 -11.91
N ASN A 431 11.86 2.90 -11.74
CA ASN A 431 10.85 3.20 -12.77
C ASN A 431 10.20 1.95 -13.38
N VAL A 432 9.95 0.93 -12.56
CA VAL A 432 9.27 -0.28 -12.97
C VAL A 432 8.27 -0.74 -11.88
N PHE A 433 7.14 -1.26 -12.32
CA PHE A 433 6.15 -1.94 -11.48
C PHE A 433 6.13 -3.43 -11.82
N GLU A 434 6.74 -4.23 -10.94
CA GLU A 434 6.82 -5.68 -11.08
C GLU A 434 5.73 -6.35 -10.25
N PHE A 435 4.77 -6.95 -10.96
CA PHE A 435 3.64 -7.67 -10.35
C PHE A 435 3.92 -9.17 -10.26
N CYS A 436 3.37 -9.79 -9.22
CA CYS A 436 3.23 -11.24 -9.15
C CYS A 436 2.03 -11.65 -8.30
N TRP A 437 1.56 -12.86 -8.54
CA TRP A 437 0.65 -13.57 -7.67
C TRP A 437 1.42 -14.48 -6.72
N VAL A 438 0.96 -14.55 -5.49
CA VAL A 438 1.33 -15.60 -4.55
C VAL A 438 0.07 -16.42 -4.27
N THR A 439 0.14 -17.74 -4.47
CA THR A 439 -1.00 -18.66 -4.44
C THR A 439 -0.74 -19.82 -3.48
N ASP A 440 -1.72 -20.68 -3.31
CA ASP A 440 -1.58 -21.94 -2.54
C ASP A 440 -1.12 -21.68 -1.10
N TYR A 441 -1.80 -20.76 -0.43
CA TYR A 441 -1.54 -20.46 0.98
C TYR A 441 -1.94 -21.64 1.88
N PRO A 442 -1.23 -21.87 3.00
CA PRO A 442 -1.68 -22.83 3.99
C PRO A 442 -3.04 -22.41 4.55
N MET A 443 -3.94 -23.37 4.73
CA MET A 443 -5.25 -23.13 5.35
C MET A 443 -5.12 -22.81 6.84
N PHE A 444 -4.19 -23.48 7.51
CA PHE A 444 -3.95 -23.38 8.94
C PHE A 444 -2.48 -23.16 9.25
N GLU A 445 -2.23 -22.55 10.39
CA GLU A 445 -0.91 -22.43 11.01
C GLU A 445 -0.95 -22.80 12.49
N TYR A 446 0.20 -23.14 13.06
CA TYR A 446 0.31 -23.38 14.48
C TYR A 446 0.60 -22.07 15.21
N ASN A 447 -0.32 -21.65 16.07
CA ASN A 447 -0.15 -20.47 16.90
C ASN A 447 0.70 -20.84 18.14
N GLU A 448 1.95 -20.41 18.16
CA GLU A 448 2.91 -20.68 19.24
C GLU A 448 2.50 -20.07 20.59
N ILE A 449 1.75 -18.97 20.57
CA ILE A 449 1.30 -18.26 21.78
C ILE A 449 0.15 -19.03 22.42
N ASP A 450 -0.87 -19.35 21.66
CA ASP A 450 -2.08 -20.02 22.12
C ASP A 450 -1.94 -21.55 22.13
N LYS A 451 -0.83 -22.08 21.56
CA LYS A 451 -0.52 -23.52 21.42
C LYS A 451 -1.65 -24.32 20.77
N LYS A 452 -2.25 -23.75 19.74
CA LYS A 452 -3.34 -24.36 18.97
C LYS A 452 -3.16 -24.17 17.45
N ILE A 453 -3.87 -24.96 16.68
CA ILE A 453 -4.03 -24.73 15.24
C ILE A 453 -5.05 -23.60 15.07
N ASP A 454 -4.74 -22.64 14.20
CA ASP A 454 -5.63 -21.53 13.86
C ASP A 454 -5.63 -21.32 12.35
N PHE A 455 -6.61 -20.58 11.81
CA PHE A 455 -6.59 -20.20 10.42
C PHE A 455 -5.40 -19.29 10.13
N SER A 456 -4.68 -19.57 9.05
CA SER A 456 -3.52 -18.76 8.69
C SER A 456 -3.94 -17.39 8.15
N HIS A 457 -5.08 -17.33 7.43
CA HIS A 457 -5.62 -16.12 6.82
C HIS A 457 -7.16 -16.12 6.87
N ASN A 458 -7.85 -16.00 5.72
CA ASN A 458 -9.30 -15.92 5.66
C ASN A 458 -9.97 -17.28 5.90
N PRO A 459 -10.76 -17.46 6.98
CA PRO A 459 -11.42 -18.73 7.32
C PRO A 459 -12.49 -19.16 6.32
N PHE A 460 -12.96 -18.23 5.48
CA PHE A 460 -14.00 -18.52 4.47
C PHE A 460 -13.43 -18.97 3.11
N SER A 461 -12.15 -19.27 3.04
CA SER A 461 -11.52 -19.79 1.82
C SER A 461 -11.87 -21.24 1.58
N MET A 462 -12.00 -21.62 0.31
CA MET A 462 -12.17 -23.00 -0.10
C MET A 462 -10.84 -23.76 0.03
N PRO A 463 -10.77 -24.90 0.75
CA PRO A 463 -9.59 -25.75 0.73
C PRO A 463 -9.42 -26.41 -0.64
N GLN A 464 -8.16 -26.72 -0.99
CA GLN A 464 -7.84 -27.46 -2.21
C GLN A 464 -8.07 -28.97 -2.06
N THR A 465 -8.14 -29.43 -0.81
CA THR A 465 -8.37 -30.85 -0.47
C THR A 465 -9.87 -31.16 -0.47
N PRO A 466 -10.31 -32.22 -1.15
CA PRO A 466 -11.70 -32.68 -1.13
C PRO A 466 -12.21 -32.95 0.30
N ILE A 467 -13.52 -32.73 0.53
CA ILE A 467 -14.15 -32.81 1.85
C ILE A 467 -13.98 -34.15 2.57
N ASP A 468 -13.97 -35.26 1.80
CA ASP A 468 -13.80 -36.62 2.30
C ASP A 468 -12.37 -36.98 2.72
N LEU A 469 -11.40 -36.15 2.33
CA LEU A 469 -9.98 -36.27 2.67
C LEU A 469 -9.51 -35.31 3.76
N ILE A 470 -10.29 -34.29 4.11
CA ILE A 470 -9.93 -33.28 5.12
C ILE A 470 -9.55 -33.95 6.46
N ASP A 471 -10.37 -34.86 6.96
CA ASP A 471 -10.13 -35.54 8.25
C ASP A 471 -8.94 -36.53 8.22
N LYS A 472 -8.40 -36.82 7.03
CA LYS A 472 -7.27 -37.75 6.81
C LYS A 472 -5.96 -37.03 6.51
N THR A 473 -6.01 -35.73 6.32
CA THR A 473 -4.84 -34.90 5.99
C THR A 473 -4.38 -34.14 7.23
N ASP A 474 -3.06 -34.02 7.43
CA ASP A 474 -2.55 -33.15 8.48
C ASP A 474 -3.07 -31.72 8.26
N PRO A 475 -3.71 -31.10 9.26
CA PRO A 475 -4.20 -29.72 9.13
C PRO A 475 -3.17 -28.73 8.62
N LEU A 476 -1.90 -28.88 9.00
CA LEU A 476 -0.81 -27.98 8.59
C LEU A 476 -0.35 -28.19 7.13
N GLU A 477 -0.79 -29.27 6.47
CA GLU A 477 -0.54 -29.54 5.05
C GLU A 477 -1.74 -29.14 4.15
N LEU A 478 -2.86 -28.73 4.75
CA LEU A 478 -4.03 -28.28 3.99
C LEU A 478 -3.75 -26.91 3.35
N LEU A 479 -4.00 -26.82 2.05
CA LEU A 479 -3.88 -25.59 1.27
C LEU A 479 -5.24 -25.01 0.94
N ALA A 480 -5.33 -23.69 0.86
CA ALA A 480 -6.52 -22.96 0.44
C ALA A 480 -6.36 -22.39 -0.99
N TYR A 481 -7.49 -22.26 -1.71
CA TYR A 481 -7.58 -21.43 -2.91
C TYR A 481 -7.57 -19.96 -2.52
N GLN A 482 -6.47 -19.54 -1.93
CA GLN A 482 -6.20 -18.17 -1.52
C GLN A 482 -5.02 -17.63 -2.31
N TYR A 483 -5.09 -16.35 -2.63
CA TYR A 483 -4.12 -15.69 -3.51
C TYR A 483 -3.98 -14.21 -3.15
N ASP A 484 -2.73 -13.73 -3.20
CA ASP A 484 -2.40 -12.32 -3.05
C ASP A 484 -1.77 -11.79 -4.33
N ILE A 485 -2.10 -10.55 -4.69
CA ILE A 485 -1.38 -9.83 -5.72
C ILE A 485 -0.43 -8.83 -5.09
N VAL A 486 0.82 -8.91 -5.50
CA VAL A 486 1.93 -8.12 -4.96
C VAL A 486 2.52 -7.25 -6.07
N CYS A 487 2.85 -6.01 -5.75
CA CYS A 487 3.60 -5.11 -6.63
C CYS A 487 4.74 -4.47 -5.85
N ASN A 488 5.99 -4.64 -6.34
CA ASN A 488 7.17 -4.01 -5.76
C ASN A 488 7.34 -4.28 -4.25
N GLY A 489 7.00 -5.48 -3.79
CA GLY A 489 7.10 -5.85 -2.38
C GLY A 489 5.93 -5.39 -1.50
N ILE A 490 4.90 -4.79 -2.10
CA ILE A 490 3.68 -4.37 -1.40
C ILE A 490 2.53 -5.27 -1.82
N GLU A 491 1.88 -5.90 -0.86
CA GLU A 491 0.60 -6.58 -1.07
C GLU A 491 -0.45 -5.55 -1.46
N LEU A 492 -0.92 -5.61 -2.70
CA LEU A 492 -2.02 -4.76 -3.15
C LEU A 492 -3.37 -5.31 -2.74
N SER A 493 -3.49 -6.63 -2.69
CA SER A 493 -4.75 -7.29 -2.41
C SER A 493 -4.56 -8.73 -2.00
N SER A 494 -5.50 -9.21 -1.17
CA SER A 494 -5.74 -10.61 -0.87
C SER A 494 -7.12 -11.02 -1.39
N GLY A 495 -7.23 -12.25 -1.87
CA GLY A 495 -8.46 -12.84 -2.40
C GLY A 495 -8.54 -14.34 -2.17
N ALA A 496 -9.71 -14.92 -2.42
CA ALA A 496 -9.92 -16.36 -2.34
C ALA A 496 -11.12 -16.81 -3.18
N ILE A 497 -11.12 -18.08 -3.55
CA ILE A 497 -12.36 -18.80 -3.85
C ILE A 497 -13.00 -19.14 -2.51
N ARG A 498 -14.29 -18.86 -2.37
CA ARG A 498 -15.00 -18.95 -1.08
C ARG A 498 -15.52 -20.35 -0.81
N ASN A 499 -15.43 -20.74 0.44
CA ASN A 499 -16.14 -21.95 0.88
C ASN A 499 -17.65 -21.67 0.93
N HIS A 500 -18.37 -22.26 0.02
CA HIS A 500 -19.82 -22.13 -0.11
C HIS A 500 -20.58 -23.36 0.40
N VAL A 501 -19.87 -24.32 1.02
CA VAL A 501 -20.41 -25.59 1.52
C VAL A 501 -20.50 -25.56 3.05
N PRO A 502 -21.72 -25.52 3.65
CA PRO A 502 -21.87 -25.42 5.11
C PRO A 502 -21.18 -26.53 5.91
N GLU A 503 -21.29 -27.78 5.47
CA GLU A 503 -20.66 -28.93 6.15
C GLU A 503 -19.13 -28.78 6.20
N LEU A 504 -18.53 -28.31 5.12
CA LEU A 504 -17.09 -28.07 5.04
C LEU A 504 -16.70 -26.92 5.96
N MET A 505 -17.53 -25.88 6.08
CA MET A 505 -17.32 -24.79 7.01
C MET A 505 -17.19 -25.31 8.45
N TYR A 506 -18.15 -26.10 8.92
CA TYR A 506 -18.12 -26.67 10.26
C TYR A 506 -16.88 -27.55 10.50
N LYS A 507 -16.48 -28.36 9.50
CA LYS A 507 -15.27 -29.19 9.60
C LYS A 507 -14.01 -28.33 9.80
N LEU A 508 -13.83 -27.30 9.00
CA LEU A 508 -12.65 -26.44 9.07
C LEU A 508 -12.60 -25.66 10.39
N PHE A 509 -13.71 -25.10 10.84
CA PHE A 509 -13.77 -24.41 12.13
C PHE A 509 -13.54 -25.34 13.32
N LYS A 510 -13.98 -26.59 13.25
CA LYS A 510 -13.69 -27.62 14.26
C LYS A 510 -12.18 -27.89 14.36
N ILE A 511 -11.45 -27.91 13.26
CA ILE A 511 -9.97 -28.07 13.26
C ILE A 511 -9.32 -26.89 13.97
N ALA A 512 -9.83 -25.68 13.79
CA ALA A 512 -9.35 -24.47 14.50
C ALA A 512 -9.85 -24.36 15.96
N GLY A 513 -10.56 -25.41 16.47
CA GLY A 513 -10.99 -25.51 17.86
C GLY A 513 -12.32 -24.86 18.19
N TYR A 514 -13.11 -24.42 17.19
CA TYR A 514 -14.46 -23.85 17.43
C TYR A 514 -15.51 -24.95 17.56
N SER A 515 -16.41 -24.82 18.51
CA SER A 515 -17.60 -25.65 18.61
C SER A 515 -18.64 -25.24 17.53
N LYS A 516 -19.60 -26.12 17.27
CA LYS A 516 -20.69 -25.84 16.34
C LYS A 516 -21.52 -24.64 16.82
N GLU A 517 -21.80 -24.57 18.12
CA GLU A 517 -22.56 -23.51 18.78
C GLU A 517 -21.87 -22.15 18.65
N GLU A 518 -20.54 -22.10 18.77
CA GLU A 518 -19.77 -20.87 18.57
C GLU A 518 -19.82 -20.42 17.11
N VAL A 519 -19.71 -21.32 16.16
CA VAL A 519 -19.81 -21.03 14.73
C VAL A 519 -21.22 -20.53 14.40
N ASP A 520 -22.26 -21.20 14.89
CA ASP A 520 -23.65 -20.78 14.71
C ASP A 520 -23.92 -19.41 15.35
N SER A 521 -23.36 -19.13 16.52
CA SER A 521 -23.52 -17.83 17.18
C SER A 521 -22.86 -16.68 16.42
N LYS A 522 -21.65 -16.91 15.89
CA LYS A 522 -20.85 -15.87 15.22
C LYS A 522 -21.24 -15.67 13.74
N PHE A 523 -21.63 -16.73 13.06
CA PHE A 523 -21.80 -16.78 11.60
C PHE A 523 -23.17 -17.27 11.13
N SER A 524 -24.18 -17.25 11.99
CA SER A 524 -25.52 -17.77 11.68
C SER A 524 -26.10 -17.22 10.37
N GLY A 525 -25.96 -15.92 10.14
CA GLY A 525 -26.46 -15.28 8.91
C GLY A 525 -25.82 -15.82 7.64
N MET A 526 -24.48 -16.02 7.66
CA MET A 526 -23.74 -16.58 6.53
C MET A 526 -24.06 -18.05 6.31
N ILE A 527 -24.00 -18.88 7.36
CA ILE A 527 -24.27 -20.31 7.27
C ILE A 527 -25.69 -20.58 6.81
N ASN A 528 -26.66 -19.83 7.33
CA ASN A 528 -28.04 -19.92 6.86
C ASN A 528 -28.14 -19.60 5.36
N ALA A 529 -27.54 -18.50 4.92
CA ALA A 529 -27.57 -18.12 3.51
C ALA A 529 -26.95 -19.21 2.61
N LEU A 530 -25.78 -19.74 2.98
CA LEU A 530 -25.11 -20.80 2.24
C LEU A 530 -25.97 -22.08 2.15
N SER A 531 -26.82 -22.34 3.15
CA SER A 531 -27.73 -23.52 3.18
C SER A 531 -28.90 -23.44 2.18
N TYR A 532 -29.15 -22.26 1.58
CA TYR A 532 -30.21 -22.05 0.59
C TYR A 532 -29.74 -22.02 -0.86
N GLY A 533 -28.58 -22.64 -1.15
CA GLY A 533 -28.09 -22.78 -2.52
C GLY A 533 -27.16 -21.66 -2.94
N ALA A 534 -26.01 -21.57 -2.30
CA ALA A 534 -24.96 -20.64 -2.68
C ALA A 534 -24.21 -21.13 -3.94
N PRO A 535 -23.96 -20.26 -4.92
CA PRO A 535 -23.12 -20.62 -6.06
C PRO A 535 -21.65 -20.73 -5.63
N PRO A 536 -20.80 -21.50 -6.34
CA PRO A 536 -19.36 -21.30 -6.27
C PRO A 536 -19.03 -19.83 -6.57
N HIS A 537 -18.23 -19.17 -5.73
CA HIS A 537 -17.91 -17.75 -5.91
C HIS A 537 -16.52 -17.43 -5.39
N GLY A 538 -15.98 -16.33 -5.84
CA GLY A 538 -14.68 -15.85 -5.43
C GLY A 538 -14.47 -14.39 -5.74
N GLY A 539 -13.46 -13.81 -5.13
CA GLY A 539 -13.18 -12.40 -5.31
C GLY A 539 -11.88 -11.95 -4.65
N ILE A 540 -11.68 -10.64 -4.68
CA ILE A 540 -10.44 -9.99 -4.23
C ILE A 540 -10.76 -8.54 -3.83
N ALA A 541 -9.88 -7.91 -3.05
CA ALA A 541 -10.11 -6.55 -2.56
C ALA A 541 -8.85 -5.67 -2.65
N PRO A 542 -8.43 -5.20 -3.86
CA PRO A 542 -7.30 -4.30 -4.02
C PRO A 542 -7.42 -3.00 -3.20
N GLY A 543 -6.39 -2.71 -2.40
CA GLY A 543 -6.31 -1.48 -1.61
C GLY A 543 -6.09 -0.26 -2.49
N ILE A 544 -7.10 0.61 -2.60
CA ILE A 544 -7.02 1.85 -3.40
C ILE A 544 -5.87 2.73 -2.93
N ASP A 545 -5.73 2.90 -1.63
CA ASP A 545 -4.70 3.77 -1.05
C ASP A 545 -3.28 3.29 -1.40
N ARG A 546 -3.02 1.98 -1.36
CA ARG A 546 -1.73 1.39 -1.75
C ARG A 546 -1.44 1.55 -3.25
N ILE A 547 -2.45 1.37 -4.10
CA ILE A 547 -2.34 1.60 -5.55
C ILE A 547 -1.94 3.05 -5.82
N ILE A 548 -2.64 4.01 -5.20
CA ILE A 548 -2.35 5.44 -5.39
C ILE A 548 -0.98 5.81 -4.82
N MET A 549 -0.60 5.27 -3.67
CA MET A 549 0.72 5.48 -3.06
C MET A 549 1.85 5.06 -4.01
N LEU A 550 1.75 3.88 -4.62
CA LEU A 550 2.72 3.41 -5.61
C LEU A 550 2.77 4.31 -6.85
N LEU A 551 1.61 4.66 -7.43
CA LEU A 551 1.51 5.51 -8.61
C LEU A 551 2.01 6.94 -8.38
N ALA A 552 1.84 7.46 -7.16
CA ALA A 552 2.33 8.77 -6.75
C ALA A 552 3.83 8.76 -6.42
N GLY A 553 4.45 7.59 -6.24
CA GLY A 553 5.82 7.43 -5.78
C GLY A 553 6.00 7.84 -4.31
N GLU A 554 4.94 7.75 -3.51
CA GLU A 554 4.97 8.12 -2.10
C GLU A 554 5.35 6.93 -1.21
N LYS A 555 5.99 7.24 -0.08
CA LYS A 555 6.39 6.24 0.92
C LYS A 555 5.36 6.07 2.03
N ASN A 556 4.37 6.96 2.09
CA ASN A 556 3.38 7.01 3.17
C ASN A 556 1.98 7.23 2.58
N ILE A 557 1.05 6.37 3.00
CA ILE A 557 -0.35 6.39 2.55
C ILE A 557 -1.07 7.71 2.88
N ARG A 558 -0.64 8.43 3.93
CA ARG A 558 -1.19 9.73 4.31
C ARG A 558 -0.92 10.83 3.27
N GLU A 559 0.05 10.63 2.39
CA GLU A 559 0.34 11.56 1.27
C GLU A 559 -0.67 11.41 0.10
N VAL A 560 -1.49 10.37 0.11
CA VAL A 560 -2.49 10.11 -0.93
C VAL A 560 -3.93 10.06 -0.39
N THR A 561 -4.09 10.33 0.91
CA THR A 561 -5.40 10.44 1.58
C THR A 561 -5.70 11.91 1.87
N MET A 562 -6.92 12.37 1.55
CA MET A 562 -7.29 13.78 1.66
C MET A 562 -7.23 14.27 3.12
N PHE A 563 -7.89 13.58 4.04
CA PHE A 563 -7.96 13.88 5.47
C PHE A 563 -7.63 12.63 6.30
N PRO A 564 -6.34 12.25 6.40
CA PRO A 564 -5.94 11.06 7.13
C PRO A 564 -5.89 11.31 8.64
N LEU A 565 -6.05 10.27 9.43
CA LEU A 565 -5.69 10.27 10.84
C LEU A 565 -4.16 10.28 11.02
N ASN A 566 -3.68 10.76 12.16
CA ASN A 566 -2.28 10.66 12.55
C ASN A 566 -1.92 9.22 13.01
N GLN A 567 -0.67 8.99 13.44
CA GLN A 567 -0.22 7.68 13.92
C GLN A 567 -0.95 7.19 15.17
N ASN A 568 -1.55 8.08 15.94
CA ASN A 568 -2.32 7.77 17.14
C ASN A 568 -3.83 7.66 16.87
N ALA A 569 -4.23 7.47 15.61
CA ALA A 569 -5.62 7.42 15.18
C ALA A 569 -6.45 8.67 15.55
N GLN A 570 -5.83 9.88 15.48
CA GLN A 570 -6.46 11.15 15.79
C GLN A 570 -6.60 12.01 14.53
N ASP A 571 -7.76 12.65 14.37
CA ASP A 571 -7.94 13.77 13.45
C ASP A 571 -7.60 15.07 14.18
N LEU A 572 -6.44 15.63 13.89
CA LEU A 572 -5.94 16.86 14.53
C LEU A 572 -6.65 18.12 14.03
N MET A 573 -7.35 18.05 12.91
CA MET A 573 -8.10 19.16 12.32
C MET A 573 -9.51 19.25 12.91
N MET A 574 -10.19 18.12 13.08
CA MET A 574 -11.56 18.05 13.60
C MET A 574 -11.63 17.69 15.09
N ASN A 575 -10.47 17.48 15.73
CA ASN A 575 -10.34 17.06 17.13
C ASN A 575 -11.11 15.76 17.44
N ALA A 576 -10.94 14.75 16.58
CA ALA A 576 -11.49 13.42 16.82
C ALA A 576 -10.37 12.44 17.22
N PRO A 577 -10.61 11.49 18.17
CA PRO A 577 -11.83 11.33 18.96
C PRO A 577 -12.00 12.48 19.99
N SER A 578 -13.25 12.79 20.34
CA SER A 578 -13.59 13.86 21.28
C SER A 578 -14.42 13.33 22.46
N ASP A 579 -14.45 14.11 23.54
CA ASP A 579 -15.28 13.81 24.70
C ASP A 579 -16.77 13.81 24.34
N VAL A 580 -17.52 12.96 25.02
CA VAL A 580 -18.99 12.91 24.93
C VAL A 580 -19.63 13.41 26.23
N SER A 581 -20.80 14.06 26.10
CA SER A 581 -21.50 14.59 27.26
C SER A 581 -22.12 13.47 28.11
N GLU A 582 -22.28 13.71 29.41
CA GLU A 582 -22.98 12.77 30.31
C GLU A 582 -24.40 12.47 29.84
N LYS A 583 -25.08 13.44 29.22
CA LYS A 583 -26.42 13.25 28.64
C LYS A 583 -26.39 12.18 27.54
N GLN A 584 -25.40 12.24 26.63
CA GLN A 584 -25.25 11.25 25.56
C GLN A 584 -24.92 9.87 26.12
N LEU A 585 -24.05 9.79 27.13
CA LEU A 585 -23.74 8.52 27.80
C LEU A 585 -24.99 7.90 28.47
N LYS A 586 -25.82 8.72 29.15
CA LYS A 586 -27.07 8.26 29.74
C LYS A 586 -28.07 7.79 28.68
N GLU A 587 -28.22 8.51 27.55
CA GLU A 587 -29.07 8.12 26.44
C GLU A 587 -28.66 6.79 25.81
N LEU A 588 -27.35 6.49 25.81
CA LEU A 588 -26.78 5.24 25.32
C LEU A 588 -26.75 4.14 26.39
N ASN A 589 -27.11 4.45 27.62
CA ASN A 589 -27.01 3.55 28.78
C ASN A 589 -25.58 3.02 28.99
N ILE A 590 -24.58 3.89 28.85
CA ILE A 590 -23.15 3.60 28.98
C ILE A 590 -22.57 4.39 30.15
N LYS A 591 -21.62 3.76 30.86
CA LYS A 591 -20.83 4.40 31.91
C LYS A 591 -19.32 4.24 31.61
N LEU A 592 -18.57 5.33 31.67
CA LEU A 592 -17.12 5.28 31.53
C LEU A 592 -16.50 4.72 32.80
N VAL A 593 -15.60 3.75 32.64
CA VAL A 593 -14.76 3.26 33.72
C VAL A 593 -13.50 4.14 33.76
N LYS A 594 -13.20 4.72 34.92
CA LYS A 594 -11.93 5.44 35.11
C LYS A 594 -10.77 4.43 34.97
N LYS A 595 -9.78 4.77 34.16
CA LYS A 595 -8.50 4.08 34.21
C LYS A 595 -7.83 4.46 35.53
N ASP A 596 -7.48 3.46 36.34
CA ASP A 596 -6.63 3.64 37.50
C ASP A 596 -5.23 4.14 37.14
#